data_b7e469e61f7615a40ef469a055c1bea2
#
_entry.id   b7e469e61f7615a40ef469a055c1bea2
#
_cell.length_a   1.000
_cell.length_b   1.000
_cell.length_c   1.000
_cell.angle_alpha   90.00
_cell.angle_beta   90.00
_cell.angle_gamma   90.00
#
_symmetry.space_group_name_H-M   'P 1'
#
loop_
_entity.id
_entity.type
_entity.pdbx_description
1 polymer ?
#
loop_
_entity_poly.entity_id
_entity_poly.type
_entity_poly.pdbx_seq_one_letter_code
_entity_poly.pdbx_strand_id
1 'polypeptide(L)'
;IEKLLDKFNIKIPEKSIYNWVDIYLKLERLDNVWGEMLERLKGTTNIQFTLPCTYEKELKNLLIYFIYRHLGECIYDDNFNGRLLFAIISCYIISTLCRIGYNIEDVSRMYSSEIEYSDENLSTLIELLQNESLEI
;
A
#
# COMPACT_ATOMS: atom_id res chain seq x y z
N ILE A 1 -4.96 6.28 -9.71
CA ILE A 1 -3.72 5.55 -9.46
C ILE A 1 -3.48 4.46 -10.49
N GLU A 2 -4.54 3.76 -10.92
CA GLU A 2 -4.46 2.73 -11.95
C GLU A 2 -3.94 3.31 -13.26
N LYS A 3 -4.39 4.52 -13.63
CA LYS A 3 -3.91 5.22 -14.82
C LYS A 3 -2.41 5.55 -14.72
N LEU A 4 -1.95 5.88 -13.53
CA LEU A 4 -0.55 6.19 -13.31
C LEU A 4 0.30 4.94 -13.42
N LEU A 5 -0.17 3.83 -12.87
CA LEU A 5 0.49 2.54 -12.97
C LEU A 5 0.53 2.06 -14.43
N ASP A 6 -0.58 2.23 -15.16
CA ASP A 6 -0.66 1.88 -16.58
C ASP A 6 0.32 2.72 -17.41
N LYS A 7 0.43 4.01 -17.11
CA LYS A 7 1.34 4.93 -17.82
C LYS A 7 2.79 4.47 -17.70
N PHE A 8 3.17 3.89 -16.57
CA PHE A 8 4.52 3.37 -16.34
C PHE A 8 4.64 1.87 -16.57
N ASN A 9 3.59 1.23 -17.12
CA ASN A 9 3.52 -0.21 -17.36
C ASN A 9 3.73 -1.05 -16.10
N ILE A 10 3.30 -0.55 -14.97
CA ILE A 10 3.40 -1.26 -13.70
C ILE A 10 2.08 -2.01 -13.47
N LYS A 11 2.17 -3.32 -13.33
CA LYS A 11 1.01 -4.16 -13.04
C LYS A 11 1.11 -4.75 -11.65
N ILE A 12 0.01 -4.61 -10.89
CA ILE A 12 -0.12 -5.29 -9.61
C ILE A 12 -1.19 -6.37 -9.81
N PRO A 13 -0.82 -7.67 -9.82
CA PRO A 13 -1.80 -8.74 -10.01
C PRO A 13 -2.82 -8.77 -8.86
N GLU A 14 -4.09 -9.04 -9.18
CA GLU A 14 -5.16 -9.14 -8.18
C GLU A 14 -4.85 -10.18 -7.10
N LYS A 15 -4.21 -11.28 -7.47
CA LYS A 15 -3.79 -12.33 -6.53
C LYS A 15 -2.84 -11.81 -5.46
N SER A 16 -2.13 -10.73 -5.74
CA SER A 16 -1.16 -10.17 -4.80
C SER A 16 -1.79 -9.52 -3.57
N ILE A 17 -3.04 -9.06 -3.67
CA ILE A 17 -3.65 -8.31 -2.56
C ILE A 17 -3.78 -9.17 -1.30
N TYR A 18 -4.21 -10.42 -1.44
CA TYR A 18 -4.39 -11.30 -0.29
C TYR A 18 -3.06 -11.68 0.35
N ASN A 19 -2.02 -11.85 -0.45
CA ASN A 19 -0.66 -12.09 0.03
C ASN A 19 -0.13 -10.88 0.78
N TRP A 20 -0.36 -9.68 0.27
CA TRP A 20 0.05 -8.45 0.93
C TRP A 20 -0.71 -8.22 2.23
N VAL A 21 -2.00 -8.50 2.26
CA VAL A 21 -2.79 -8.43 3.50
C VAL A 21 -2.21 -9.36 4.56
N ASP A 22 -1.83 -10.57 4.21
CA ASP A 22 -1.21 -11.50 5.15
C ASP A 22 0.12 -10.95 5.70
N ILE A 23 0.90 -10.30 4.86
CA ILE A 23 2.15 -9.66 5.28
C ILE A 23 1.86 -8.55 6.30
N TYR A 24 0.90 -7.67 5.99
CA TYR A 24 0.51 -6.59 6.90
C TYR A 24 -0.05 -7.12 8.23
N LEU A 25 -0.78 -8.22 8.21
CA LEU A 25 -1.31 -8.84 9.42
C LEU A 25 -0.22 -9.40 10.34
N LYS A 26 0.94 -9.72 9.79
CA LYS A 26 2.10 -10.21 10.58
C LYS A 26 2.91 -9.08 11.20
N LEU A 27 2.72 -7.85 10.76
CA LEU A 27 3.42 -6.70 11.31
C LEU A 27 2.87 -6.33 12.68
N GLU A 28 3.68 -5.63 13.48
CA GLU A 28 3.26 -5.14 14.77
C GLU A 28 2.08 -4.19 14.63
N ARG A 29 1.09 -4.33 15.52
CA ARG A 29 -0.13 -3.51 15.50
C ARG A 29 -0.24 -2.72 16.78
N LEU A 30 -0.53 -1.42 16.62
CA LEU A 30 -0.80 -0.51 17.74
C LEU A 30 -2.30 -0.43 18.04
N ASP A 31 -3.13 -0.51 16.99
CA ASP A 31 -4.58 -0.38 17.10
C ASP A 31 -5.26 -1.62 16.51
N ASN A 32 -6.15 -2.21 17.29
CA ASN A 32 -6.91 -3.39 16.87
C ASN A 32 -7.83 -3.11 15.68
N VAL A 33 -8.27 -1.85 15.50
CA VAL A 33 -9.11 -1.46 14.36
C VAL A 33 -8.39 -1.70 13.04
N TRP A 34 -7.09 -1.43 12.98
CA TRP A 34 -6.29 -1.70 11.79
C TRP A 34 -6.31 -3.20 11.44
N GLY A 35 -6.12 -4.05 12.43
CA GLY A 35 -6.20 -5.50 12.25
C GLY A 35 -7.57 -5.95 11.75
N GLU A 36 -8.64 -5.38 12.32
CA GLU A 36 -10.02 -5.69 11.90
C GLU A 36 -10.27 -5.28 10.45
N MET A 37 -9.77 -4.13 10.03
CA MET A 37 -9.87 -3.66 8.65
C MET A 37 -9.19 -4.63 7.68
N LEU A 38 -7.98 -5.08 8.01
CA LEU A 38 -7.23 -6.03 7.20
C LEU A 38 -7.92 -7.41 7.15
N GLU A 39 -8.44 -7.89 8.26
CA GLU A 39 -9.18 -9.16 8.31
C GLU A 39 -10.46 -9.09 7.46
N ARG A 40 -11.16 -7.97 7.50
CA ARG A 40 -12.34 -7.76 6.66
C ARG A 40 -11.96 -7.77 5.17
N LEU A 41 -10.84 -7.15 4.81
CA LEU A 41 -10.34 -7.16 3.44
C LEU A 41 -10.02 -8.59 3.01
N LYS A 42 -9.36 -9.36 3.85
CA LYS A 42 -9.02 -10.75 3.58
C LYS A 42 -10.27 -11.62 3.36
N GLY A 43 -11.34 -11.34 4.10
CA GLY A 43 -12.61 -12.07 3.99
C GLY A 43 -13.47 -11.64 2.81
N THR A 44 -13.12 -10.59 2.09
CA THR A 44 -13.92 -10.08 0.97
C THR A 44 -13.48 -10.76 -0.33
N THR A 45 -14.41 -11.48 -0.97
CA THR A 45 -14.12 -12.25 -2.18
C THR A 45 -14.49 -11.54 -3.49
N ASN A 46 -15.30 -10.47 -3.42
CA ASN A 46 -15.84 -9.79 -4.60
C ASN A 46 -15.37 -8.33 -4.67
N ILE A 47 -14.08 -8.12 -4.62
CA ILE A 47 -13.52 -6.77 -4.79
C ILE A 47 -13.53 -6.42 -6.27
N GLN A 48 -14.25 -5.35 -6.62
CA GLN A 48 -14.38 -4.95 -8.02
C GLN A 48 -13.29 -3.94 -8.39
N PHE A 49 -12.17 -4.45 -8.88
CA PHE A 49 -11.04 -3.63 -9.31
C PHE A 49 -11.29 -2.93 -10.66
N THR A 50 -12.30 -3.38 -11.40
CA THR A 50 -12.64 -2.80 -12.71
C THR A 50 -13.46 -1.52 -12.59
N LEU A 51 -14.09 -1.26 -11.44
CA LEU A 51 -14.83 -0.03 -11.22
C LEU A 51 -13.90 1.11 -10.84
N PRO A 52 -14.17 2.35 -11.34
CA PRO A 52 -13.37 3.51 -10.93
C PRO A 52 -13.43 3.68 -9.41
N CYS A 53 -12.28 3.94 -8.81
CA CYS A 53 -12.23 4.26 -7.39
C CYS A 53 -12.75 5.67 -7.17
N THR A 54 -13.64 5.86 -6.18
CA THR A 54 -14.21 7.16 -5.83
C THR A 54 -13.13 8.18 -5.44
N TYR A 55 -12.00 7.70 -4.95
CA TYR A 55 -10.92 8.53 -4.41
C TYR A 55 -9.71 8.61 -5.35
N GLU A 56 -9.91 8.57 -6.67
CA GLU A 56 -8.80 8.55 -7.64
C GLU A 56 -7.82 9.73 -7.45
N LYS A 57 -8.37 10.94 -7.25
CA LYS A 57 -7.56 12.14 -7.05
C LYS A 57 -6.74 12.05 -5.75
N GLU A 58 -7.37 11.65 -4.68
CA GLU A 58 -6.75 11.53 -3.37
C GLU A 58 -5.67 10.45 -3.38
N LEU A 59 -5.91 9.34 -4.06
CA LEU A 59 -4.94 8.25 -4.20
C LEU A 59 -3.73 8.68 -5.02
N LYS A 60 -3.94 9.46 -6.06
CA LYS A 60 -2.84 10.03 -6.84
C LYS A 60 -1.97 10.92 -5.97
N ASN A 61 -2.59 11.77 -5.16
CA ASN A 61 -1.86 12.64 -4.24
C ASN A 61 -1.11 11.84 -3.17
N LEU A 62 -1.70 10.75 -2.68
CA LEU A 62 -1.02 9.86 -1.73
C LEU A 62 0.19 9.18 -2.36
N LEU A 63 0.08 8.72 -3.59
CA LEU A 63 1.21 8.11 -4.30
C LEU A 63 2.37 9.10 -4.43
N ILE A 64 2.07 10.33 -4.82
CA ILE A 64 3.07 11.39 -4.90
C ILE A 64 3.70 11.64 -3.54
N TYR A 65 2.89 11.72 -2.50
CA TYR A 65 3.35 11.90 -1.12
C TYR A 65 4.31 10.78 -0.69
N PHE A 66 3.95 9.51 -0.92
CA PHE A 66 4.79 8.38 -0.54
C PHE A 66 6.11 8.38 -1.32
N ILE A 67 6.07 8.73 -2.59
CA ILE A 67 7.29 8.83 -3.41
C ILE A 67 8.21 9.90 -2.86
N TYR A 68 7.71 11.11 -2.61
CA TYR A 68 8.52 12.19 -2.08
C TYR A 68 9.08 11.89 -0.69
N ARG A 69 8.28 11.27 0.16
CA ARG A 69 8.69 11.00 1.53
C ARG A 69 9.72 9.89 1.64
N HIS A 70 9.55 8.82 0.87
CA HIS A 70 10.32 7.59 1.09
C HIS A 70 11.38 7.32 0.03
N LEU A 71 11.17 7.73 -1.21
CA LEU A 71 12.09 7.41 -2.28
C LEU A 71 13.45 8.13 -2.13
N GLY A 72 13.45 9.34 -1.59
CA GLY A 72 14.68 10.10 -1.35
C GLY A 72 15.67 9.39 -0.44
N GLU A 73 15.18 8.53 0.45
CA GLU A 73 16.03 7.77 1.37
C GLU A 73 16.87 6.69 0.67
N CYS A 74 16.59 6.40 -0.60
CA CYS A 74 17.40 5.43 -1.35
C CYS A 74 18.87 5.87 -1.52
N ILE A 75 19.16 7.15 -1.33
CA ILE A 75 20.53 7.69 -1.29
C ILE A 75 21.33 7.03 -0.17
N TYR A 76 20.66 6.71 0.94
CA TYR A 76 21.32 6.17 2.14
C TYR A 76 21.40 4.65 2.16
N ASP A 77 20.37 3.97 1.64
CA ASP A 77 20.31 2.50 1.72
C ASP A 77 20.42 1.81 0.36
N ASP A 78 20.53 2.57 -0.72
CA ASP A 78 20.62 2.05 -2.10
C ASP A 78 19.44 1.12 -2.46
N ASN A 79 18.27 1.36 -1.85
CA ASN A 79 17.09 0.51 -2.03
C ASN A 79 15.98 1.23 -2.77
N PHE A 80 16.27 1.67 -3.99
CA PHE A 80 15.30 2.35 -4.85
C PHE A 80 14.07 1.49 -5.11
N ASN A 81 14.30 0.22 -5.47
CA ASN A 81 13.23 -0.72 -5.83
C ASN A 81 12.27 -0.95 -4.67
N GLY A 82 12.80 -1.23 -3.48
CA GLY A 82 11.98 -1.46 -2.30
C GLY A 82 11.16 -0.24 -1.90
N ARG A 83 11.73 0.94 -2.00
CA ARG A 83 11.04 2.18 -1.63
C ARG A 83 9.98 2.57 -2.65
N LEU A 84 10.24 2.36 -3.95
CA LEU A 84 9.23 2.61 -4.99
C LEU A 84 8.07 1.62 -4.84
N LEU A 85 8.36 0.35 -4.65
CA LEU A 85 7.33 -0.66 -4.40
C LEU A 85 6.54 -0.37 -3.13
N PHE A 86 7.20 0.12 -2.08
CA PHE A 86 6.51 0.52 -0.87
C PHE A 86 5.44 1.59 -1.15
N ALA A 87 5.79 2.61 -1.93
CA ALA A 87 4.83 3.65 -2.30
C ALA A 87 3.63 3.07 -3.07
N ILE A 88 3.90 2.19 -4.02
CA ILE A 88 2.86 1.57 -4.86
C ILE A 88 1.96 0.65 -4.03
N ILE A 89 2.54 -0.23 -3.23
CA ILE A 89 1.79 -1.18 -2.41
C ILE A 89 0.97 -0.45 -1.34
N SER A 90 1.52 0.60 -0.74
CA SER A 90 0.80 1.41 0.23
C SER A 90 -0.48 1.98 -0.37
N CYS A 91 -0.39 2.57 -1.55
CA CYS A 91 -1.57 3.09 -2.24
C CYS A 91 -2.53 1.98 -2.66
N TYR A 92 -2.00 0.82 -3.05
CA TYR A 92 -2.83 -0.31 -3.44
C TYR A 92 -3.67 -0.83 -2.27
N ILE A 93 -3.06 -1.01 -1.10
CA ILE A 93 -3.77 -1.43 0.12
C ILE A 93 -4.82 -0.40 0.52
N ILE A 94 -4.47 0.89 0.52
CA ILE A 94 -5.40 1.97 0.87
C ILE A 94 -6.57 1.99 -0.12
N SER A 95 -6.29 1.90 -1.41
CA SER A 95 -7.32 1.86 -2.45
C SER A 95 -8.28 0.68 -2.25
N THR A 96 -7.75 -0.49 -1.96
CA THR A 96 -8.55 -1.70 -1.78
C THR A 96 -9.45 -1.59 -0.55
N LEU A 97 -8.94 -1.04 0.55
CA LEU A 97 -9.74 -0.78 1.74
C LEU A 97 -10.87 0.22 1.46
N CYS A 98 -10.61 1.24 0.65
CA CYS A 98 -11.64 2.17 0.22
C CYS A 98 -12.71 1.49 -0.63
N ARG A 99 -12.32 0.54 -1.48
CA ARG A 99 -13.26 -0.22 -2.32
C ARG A 99 -14.22 -1.09 -1.53
N ILE A 100 -13.82 -1.55 -0.35
CA ILE A 100 -14.71 -2.32 0.53
C ILE A 100 -15.50 -1.44 1.50
N GLY A 101 -15.41 -0.11 1.36
CA GLY A 101 -16.30 0.83 2.03
C GLY A 101 -15.69 1.74 3.08
N TYR A 102 -14.38 1.68 3.31
CA TYR A 102 -13.73 2.57 4.28
C TYR A 102 -13.48 3.95 3.68
N ASN A 103 -13.49 4.96 4.53
CA ASN A 103 -13.20 6.34 4.16
C ASN A 103 -11.70 6.54 4.00
N ILE A 104 -11.29 7.24 2.94
CA ILE A 104 -9.86 7.41 2.63
C ILE A 104 -9.10 8.17 3.71
N GLU A 105 -9.72 9.16 4.34
CA GLU A 105 -9.05 9.93 5.40
C GLU A 105 -8.75 9.05 6.61
N ASP A 106 -9.70 8.21 7.00
CA ASP A 106 -9.53 7.27 8.11
C ASP A 106 -8.49 6.22 7.80
N VAL A 107 -8.54 5.64 6.60
CA VAL A 107 -7.58 4.61 6.17
C VAL A 107 -6.17 5.19 6.09
N SER A 108 -6.01 6.37 5.49
CA SER A 108 -4.71 7.01 5.34
C SER A 108 -4.08 7.34 6.68
N ARG A 109 -4.88 7.86 7.61
CA ARG A 109 -4.42 8.18 8.96
C ARG A 109 -4.00 6.92 9.71
N MET A 110 -4.80 5.86 9.61
CA MET A 110 -4.49 4.59 10.24
C MET A 110 -3.22 3.99 9.64
N TYR A 111 -3.08 4.02 8.32
CA TYR A 111 -1.89 3.52 7.63
C TYR A 111 -0.63 4.27 8.09
N SER A 112 -0.70 5.59 8.17
CA SER A 112 0.44 6.38 8.64
C SER A 112 0.84 6.01 10.07
N SER A 113 -0.14 5.88 10.97
CA SER A 113 0.13 5.54 12.37
C SER A 113 0.71 4.15 12.52
N GLU A 114 0.16 3.16 11.79
CA GLU A 114 0.54 1.77 11.94
C GLU A 114 1.81 1.40 11.17
N ILE A 115 2.04 2.02 10.04
CA ILE A 115 3.10 1.63 9.11
C ILE A 115 4.21 2.69 9.03
N GLU A 116 3.88 3.92 8.63
CA GLU A 116 4.90 4.93 8.37
C GLU A 116 5.64 5.40 9.63
N TYR A 117 4.94 5.55 10.73
CA TYR A 117 5.53 6.00 12.00
C TYR A 117 6.07 4.86 12.84
N SER A 118 5.94 3.63 12.40
CA SER A 118 6.58 2.47 13.01
C SER A 118 7.87 2.16 12.25
N ASP A 119 9.00 2.52 12.82
CA ASP A 119 10.30 2.26 12.18
C ASP A 119 10.49 0.77 11.90
N GLU A 120 10.04 -0.09 12.80
CA GLU A 120 10.13 -1.53 12.65
C GLU A 120 9.28 -2.03 11.46
N ASN A 121 8.01 -1.61 11.39
CA ASN A 121 7.12 -2.02 10.30
C ASN A 121 7.59 -1.48 8.96
N LEU A 122 7.98 -0.21 8.93
CA LEU A 122 8.47 0.43 7.72
C LEU A 122 9.72 -0.27 7.18
N SER A 123 10.70 -0.52 8.04
CA SER A 123 11.93 -1.20 7.66
C SER A 123 11.67 -2.62 7.18
N THR A 124 10.80 -3.35 7.87
CA THR A 124 10.45 -4.72 7.50
C THR A 124 9.83 -4.78 6.12
N LEU A 125 8.88 -3.88 5.83
CA LEU A 125 8.23 -3.83 4.52
C LEU A 125 9.21 -3.46 3.41
N ILE A 126 10.03 -2.44 3.61
CA ILE A 126 10.97 -1.98 2.60
C ILE A 126 12.01 -3.07 2.29
N GLU A 127 12.53 -3.76 3.29
CA GLU A 127 13.47 -4.86 3.10
C GLU A 127 12.83 -6.02 2.35
N LEU A 128 11.59 -6.35 2.70
CA LEU A 128 10.85 -7.43 2.07
C LEU A 128 10.60 -7.12 0.59
N LEU A 129 10.30 -5.88 0.28
CA LEU A 129 10.04 -5.42 -1.08
C LEU A 129 11.29 -5.27 -1.93
N GLN A 130 12.47 -5.18 -1.32
CA GLN A 130 13.74 -5.06 -2.03
C GLN A 130 13.95 -6.22 -3.01
N ASN A 131 13.50 -7.40 -2.65
CA ASN A 131 13.68 -8.62 -3.44
C ASN A 131 12.53 -8.90 -4.40
N GLU A 132 11.47 -8.08 -4.37
CA GLU A 132 10.36 -8.21 -5.31
C GLU A 132 10.71 -7.53 -6.63
N SER A 133 10.35 -8.16 -7.73
CA SER A 133 10.56 -7.58 -9.05
C SER A 133 9.37 -6.71 -9.44
N LEU A 134 9.68 -5.50 -9.93
CA LEU A 134 8.69 -4.70 -10.63
C LEU A 134 8.44 -5.33 -11.99
N GLU A 135 7.20 -5.73 -12.24
CA GLU A 135 6.78 -6.12 -13.58
C GLU A 135 6.50 -4.85 -14.37
N ILE A 136 7.45 -4.52 -15.20
CA ILE A 136 7.33 -3.36 -16.09
C ILE A 136 6.92 -3.85 -17.47
#